data_64c42587dca48caf9e5d2e76162d89c4
#
_entry.id   64c42587dca48caf9e5d2e76162d89c4
#
_cell.length_a   1.000
_cell.length_b   1.000
_cell.length_c   1.000
_cell.angle_alpha   90.00
_cell.angle_beta   90.00
_cell.angle_gamma   90.00
#
_symmetry.space_group_name_H-M   'P 1'
#
loop_
_entity.id
_entity.type
_entity.pdbx_description
1 polymer ?
#
loop_
_entity_poly.entity_id
_entity_poly.type
_entity_poly.pdbx_seq_one_letter_code
_entity_poly.pdbx_strand_id
1 'polypeptide(L)'
;MPRTKKKAVGIPTIDVSLVVVRTGTENDGLEIAVDTANKIGVEPQTETTDAVKLVKLGRLLAQKPSETTITGHQITLTDNVFIPELVQIFQGGTIEGEGVTLVYKPPVAGSAEKGKVFELDCYSAEYDASGQIVKYEKITYPNCQGTPITINTEDGVFRLPEYVINSAPKTGEAPYTISYVKALPSFSSSSSVNTASVMALSDSEGDSGIALVSGGAETGLMKSESTTEIETK
;
A
#
# COMPACT_ATOMS: atom_id res chain seq x y z
N MET A 1 41.25 -6.73 24.37
CA MET A 1 39.95 -6.57 24.98
C MET A 1 39.15 -7.86 24.81
N PRO A 2 38.49 -8.41 25.85
CA PRO A 2 37.65 -9.58 25.73
C PRO A 2 36.46 -9.32 24.84
N ARG A 3 36.08 -10.30 23.98
CA ARG A 3 34.89 -10.20 23.12
C ARG A 3 33.61 -10.31 23.98
N THR A 4 32.73 -9.34 23.90
CA THR A 4 31.41 -9.41 24.53
C THR A 4 30.55 -10.43 23.77
N LYS A 5 30.10 -11.48 24.42
CA LYS A 5 29.18 -12.46 23.86
C LYS A 5 27.76 -11.99 24.09
N LYS A 6 26.99 -11.74 23.01
CA LYS A 6 25.54 -11.44 23.07
C LYS A 6 24.79 -12.55 22.38
N LYS A 7 23.70 -13.01 22.99
CA LYS A 7 22.70 -13.88 22.32
C LYS A 7 21.77 -12.98 21.54
N ALA A 8 21.60 -13.26 20.25
CA ALA A 8 20.56 -12.61 19.48
C ALA A 8 19.18 -13.04 20.02
N VAL A 9 18.34 -12.07 20.32
CA VAL A 9 16.95 -12.28 20.71
C VAL A 9 16.13 -11.51 19.69
N GLY A 10 15.34 -12.22 18.90
CA GLY A 10 14.40 -11.67 17.93
C GLY A 10 13.04 -12.28 18.13
N ILE A 11 12.00 -11.51 17.85
CA ILE A 11 10.62 -11.97 17.80
C ILE A 11 10.27 -12.12 16.31
N PRO A 12 9.62 -13.24 15.90
CA PRO A 12 9.22 -13.42 14.52
C PRO A 12 8.23 -12.33 14.08
N THR A 13 8.48 -11.75 12.91
CA THR A 13 7.61 -10.78 12.26
C THR A 13 6.82 -11.50 11.18
N ILE A 14 5.52 -11.24 11.11
CA ILE A 14 4.63 -11.85 10.12
C ILE A 14 3.62 -10.80 9.64
N ASP A 15 3.12 -11.01 8.44
CA ASP A 15 2.09 -10.22 7.76
C ASP A 15 2.47 -8.77 7.44
N VAL A 16 1.81 -8.22 6.44
CA VAL A 16 1.78 -6.80 6.15
C VAL A 16 0.57 -6.22 6.87
N SER A 17 0.81 -5.57 8.01
CA SER A 17 -0.30 -5.07 8.85
C SER A 17 -0.87 -3.75 8.33
N LEU A 18 -0.01 -2.89 7.77
CA LEU A 18 -0.40 -1.59 7.25
C LEU A 18 0.73 -1.03 6.39
N VAL A 19 0.37 -0.36 5.31
CA VAL A 19 1.29 0.48 4.53
C VAL A 19 0.79 1.92 4.54
N VAL A 20 1.68 2.87 4.78
CA VAL A 20 1.33 4.29 4.78
C VAL A 20 2.19 5.02 3.77
N VAL A 21 1.54 5.71 2.85
CA VAL A 21 2.17 6.58 1.85
C VAL A 21 1.97 8.02 2.27
N ARG A 22 3.08 8.76 2.50
CA ARG A 22 3.05 10.17 2.89
C ARG A 22 3.66 11.05 1.82
N THR A 23 2.92 12.04 1.35
CA THR A 23 3.38 13.05 0.40
C THR A 23 3.49 14.41 1.09
N GLY A 24 4.44 15.26 0.63
CA GLY A 24 4.56 16.63 1.15
C GLY A 24 5.19 16.70 2.52
N THR A 25 4.80 17.73 3.28
CA THR A 25 5.26 17.98 4.66
C THR A 25 4.12 17.71 5.65
N GLU A 26 4.45 17.65 6.94
CA GLU A 26 3.50 17.38 8.03
C GLU A 26 2.27 18.34 8.03
N ASN A 27 2.43 19.55 7.51
CA ASN A 27 1.36 20.56 7.50
C ASN A 27 0.61 20.68 6.16
N ASP A 28 1.14 20.12 5.07
CA ASP A 28 0.58 20.24 3.71
C ASP A 28 0.76 18.93 2.94
N GLY A 29 0.73 17.83 3.65
CA GLY A 29 0.91 16.48 3.11
C GLY A 29 -0.40 15.70 3.08
N LEU A 30 -0.43 14.72 2.20
CA LEU A 30 -1.48 13.70 2.15
C LEU A 30 -0.91 12.39 2.70
N GLU A 31 -1.60 11.79 3.65
CA GLU A 31 -1.32 10.44 4.12
C GLU A 31 -2.42 9.48 3.66
N ILE A 32 -2.02 8.42 2.99
CA ILE A 32 -2.91 7.33 2.58
C ILE A 32 -2.48 6.06 3.29
N ALA A 33 -3.40 5.47 4.05
CA ALA A 33 -3.23 4.16 4.67
C ALA A 33 -3.79 3.07 3.75
N VAL A 34 -2.99 2.04 3.51
CA VAL A 34 -3.34 0.85 2.74
C VAL A 34 -3.30 -0.34 3.69
N ASP A 35 -4.46 -0.74 4.19
CA ASP A 35 -4.64 -1.88 5.09
C ASP A 35 -4.99 -3.18 4.33
N THR A 36 -5.19 -3.08 3.03
CA THR A 36 -5.50 -4.19 2.13
C THR A 36 -4.27 -4.79 1.44
N ALA A 37 -3.07 -4.26 1.75
CA ALA A 37 -1.81 -4.73 1.19
C ALA A 37 -1.58 -6.22 1.49
N ASN A 38 -1.29 -6.99 0.45
CA ASN A 38 -1.09 -8.43 0.53
C ASN A 38 0.40 -8.81 0.66
N LYS A 39 1.25 -8.10 -0.08
CA LYS A 39 2.68 -8.44 -0.14
C LYS A 39 3.52 -7.20 -0.36
N ILE A 40 4.66 -7.15 0.32
CA ILE A 40 5.73 -6.20 0.05
C ILE A 40 7.00 -6.98 -0.25
N GLY A 41 7.57 -6.75 -1.43
CA GLY A 41 8.90 -7.23 -1.82
C GLY A 41 9.86 -6.06 -1.84
N VAL A 42 11.06 -6.21 -1.28
CA VAL A 42 12.07 -5.15 -1.26
C VAL A 42 13.38 -5.69 -1.78
N GLU A 43 13.90 -5.07 -2.83
CA GLU A 43 15.17 -5.42 -3.44
C GLU A 43 16.15 -4.25 -3.33
N PRO A 44 17.33 -4.43 -2.71
CA PRO A 44 18.32 -3.37 -2.63
C PRO A 44 18.93 -3.11 -4.02
N GLN A 45 19.02 -1.83 -4.37
CA GLN A 45 19.79 -1.38 -5.53
C GLN A 45 21.20 -1.04 -5.06
N THR A 46 22.19 -1.65 -5.69
CA THR A 46 23.59 -1.51 -5.30
C THR A 46 24.45 -1.09 -6.48
N GLU A 47 25.44 -0.27 -6.19
CA GLU A 47 26.51 0.07 -7.12
C GLU A 47 27.82 -0.49 -6.59
N THR A 48 28.54 -1.20 -7.46
CA THR A 48 29.83 -1.81 -7.12
C THR A 48 30.96 -1.16 -7.93
N THR A 49 31.94 -0.62 -7.25
CA THR A 49 33.16 -0.14 -7.91
C THR A 49 34.15 -1.27 -8.07
N ASP A 50 34.80 -1.32 -9.23
CA ASP A 50 35.79 -2.36 -9.51
C ASP A 50 37.05 -2.25 -8.64
N ALA A 51 37.65 -3.37 -8.35
CA ALA A 51 38.95 -3.44 -7.69
C ALA A 51 40.05 -2.92 -8.61
N VAL A 52 40.86 -1.96 -8.15
CA VAL A 52 42.01 -1.44 -8.87
C VAL A 52 43.29 -2.12 -8.32
N LYS A 53 44.05 -2.77 -9.21
CA LYS A 53 45.30 -3.45 -8.86
C LYS A 53 46.48 -2.80 -9.57
N LEU A 54 47.51 -2.48 -8.82
CA LEU A 54 48.82 -2.05 -9.36
C LEU A 54 49.76 -3.25 -9.36
N VAL A 55 50.11 -3.72 -10.54
CA VAL A 55 51.00 -4.88 -10.72
C VAL A 55 52.22 -4.44 -11.51
N LYS A 56 53.45 -4.82 -11.08
CA LYS A 56 54.72 -4.62 -11.80
C LYS A 56 55.52 -5.92 -11.80
N LEU A 57 55.93 -6.35 -12.98
CA LEU A 57 56.75 -7.59 -13.18
C LEU A 57 56.13 -8.83 -12.48
N GLY A 58 54.80 -8.97 -12.58
CA GLY A 58 54.10 -10.09 -11.95
C GLY A 58 53.87 -9.96 -10.43
N ARG A 59 54.34 -8.88 -9.81
CA ARG A 59 54.18 -8.66 -8.37
C ARG A 59 53.07 -7.63 -8.13
N LEU A 60 52.09 -7.95 -7.25
CA LEU A 60 51.07 -7.02 -6.77
C LEU A 60 51.76 -5.99 -5.83
N LEU A 61 51.75 -4.73 -6.22
CA LEU A 61 52.31 -3.61 -5.44
C LEU A 61 51.28 -2.94 -4.55
N ALA A 62 50.03 -2.77 -5.07
CA ALA A 62 48.94 -2.19 -4.32
C ALA A 62 47.62 -2.68 -4.88
N GLN A 63 46.59 -2.69 -4.05
CA GLN A 63 45.24 -3.02 -4.45
C GLN A 63 44.23 -2.16 -3.68
N LYS A 64 43.32 -1.49 -4.41
CA LYS A 64 42.07 -0.97 -3.87
C LYS A 64 41.02 -2.07 -4.04
N PRO A 65 40.39 -2.58 -2.97
CA PRO A 65 39.32 -3.57 -3.10
C PRO A 65 38.11 -2.97 -3.80
N SER A 66 37.23 -3.83 -4.34
CA SER A 66 35.92 -3.43 -4.79
C SER A 66 35.07 -3.01 -3.57
N GLU A 67 34.27 -1.97 -3.77
CA GLU A 67 33.34 -1.48 -2.75
C GLU A 67 31.93 -1.53 -3.31
N THR A 68 30.99 -2.07 -2.54
CA THR A 68 29.56 -2.11 -2.89
C THR A 68 28.81 -1.18 -1.98
N THR A 69 28.08 -0.23 -2.57
CA THR A 69 27.24 0.74 -1.85
C THR A 69 25.79 0.54 -2.22
N ILE A 70 24.88 0.73 -1.25
CA ILE A 70 23.45 0.73 -1.49
C ILE A 70 23.06 2.12 -1.99
N THR A 71 22.47 2.19 -3.18
CA THR A 71 22.02 3.43 -3.81
C THR A 71 20.54 3.68 -3.62
N GLY A 72 19.76 2.63 -3.32
CA GLY A 72 18.33 2.71 -3.12
C GLY A 72 17.69 1.35 -2.93
N HIS A 73 16.37 1.32 -3.03
CA HIS A 73 15.58 0.10 -3.00
C HIS A 73 14.50 0.14 -4.08
N GLN A 74 14.26 -1.00 -4.71
CA GLN A 74 13.05 -1.24 -5.47
C GLN A 74 12.07 -1.99 -4.57
N ILE A 75 10.88 -1.44 -4.44
CA ILE A 75 9.83 -1.96 -3.56
C ILE A 75 8.66 -2.34 -4.45
N THR A 76 8.22 -3.59 -4.35
CA THR A 76 7.02 -4.08 -5.04
C THR A 76 5.92 -4.27 -4.01
N LEU A 77 4.87 -3.48 -4.12
CA LEU A 77 3.69 -3.56 -3.28
C LEU A 77 2.56 -4.21 -4.07
N THR A 78 2.05 -5.34 -3.60
CA THR A 78 0.85 -6.00 -4.12
C THR A 78 -0.31 -5.73 -3.17
N ASP A 79 -1.41 -5.23 -3.71
CA ASP A 79 -2.61 -4.92 -2.94
C ASP A 79 -3.79 -5.80 -3.39
N ASN A 80 -4.78 -5.95 -2.53
CA ASN A 80 -6.03 -6.65 -2.84
C ASN A 80 -7.08 -5.71 -3.45
N VAL A 81 -6.89 -4.40 -3.31
CA VAL A 81 -7.82 -3.36 -3.76
C VAL A 81 -7.11 -2.33 -4.64
N PHE A 82 -7.78 -1.91 -5.71
CA PHE A 82 -7.28 -0.83 -6.55
C PHE A 82 -7.71 0.52 -5.98
N ILE A 83 -6.73 1.35 -5.60
CA ILE A 83 -6.94 2.67 -4.99
C ILE A 83 -6.49 3.76 -5.99
N PRO A 84 -7.43 4.50 -6.62
CA PRO A 84 -7.11 5.52 -7.62
C PRO A 84 -6.23 6.65 -7.11
N GLU A 85 -6.41 7.06 -5.85
CA GLU A 85 -5.62 8.11 -5.19
C GLU A 85 -4.15 7.69 -5.06
N LEU A 86 -3.91 6.41 -4.76
CA LEU A 86 -2.57 5.85 -4.70
C LEU A 86 -1.90 5.85 -6.08
N VAL A 87 -2.67 5.50 -7.11
CA VAL A 87 -2.21 5.55 -8.50
C VAL A 87 -1.84 6.97 -8.92
N GLN A 88 -2.63 7.96 -8.52
CA GLN A 88 -2.31 9.37 -8.78
C GLN A 88 -0.99 9.79 -8.13
N ILE A 89 -0.71 9.34 -6.91
CA ILE A 89 0.58 9.62 -6.26
C ILE A 89 1.73 8.95 -7.02
N PHE A 90 1.57 7.70 -7.44
CA PHE A 90 2.67 6.92 -8.02
C PHE A 90 3.01 7.33 -9.46
N GLN A 91 2.03 7.58 -10.30
CA GLN A 91 2.28 7.89 -11.71
C GLN A 91 1.84 9.28 -12.17
N GLY A 92 1.18 10.07 -11.31
CA GLY A 92 0.62 11.37 -11.65
C GLY A 92 -0.78 11.26 -12.25
N GLY A 93 -1.24 12.32 -12.92
CA GLY A 93 -2.58 12.40 -13.50
C GLY A 93 -3.59 13.10 -12.60
N THR A 94 -4.87 13.05 -12.97
CA THR A 94 -5.96 13.73 -12.29
C THR A 94 -7.09 12.76 -11.96
N ILE A 95 -7.76 13.02 -10.84
CA ILE A 95 -8.98 12.34 -10.43
C ILE A 95 -10.12 13.34 -10.50
N GLU A 96 -11.20 12.99 -11.15
CA GLU A 96 -12.42 13.80 -11.28
C GLU A 96 -13.63 12.98 -10.81
N GLY A 97 -14.61 13.65 -10.17
CA GLY A 97 -15.80 13.00 -9.65
C GLY A 97 -15.60 12.29 -8.32
N GLU A 98 -16.65 11.67 -7.81
CA GLU A 98 -16.68 10.93 -6.54
C GLU A 98 -17.49 9.64 -6.67
N GLY A 99 -17.18 8.65 -5.85
CA GLY A 99 -17.92 7.38 -5.80
C GLY A 99 -18.00 6.68 -7.14
N VAL A 100 -19.19 6.40 -7.64
CA VAL A 100 -19.43 5.70 -8.91
C VAL A 100 -19.11 6.53 -10.15
N THR A 101 -18.93 7.85 -10.01
CA THR A 101 -18.57 8.76 -11.10
C THR A 101 -17.09 9.11 -11.11
N LEU A 102 -16.29 8.48 -10.24
CA LEU A 102 -14.86 8.72 -10.17
C LEU A 102 -14.17 8.28 -11.47
N VAL A 103 -13.41 9.19 -12.05
CA VAL A 103 -12.62 8.96 -13.27
C VAL A 103 -11.17 9.33 -12.99
N TYR A 104 -10.29 8.36 -13.11
CA TYR A 104 -8.86 8.62 -13.12
C TYR A 104 -8.36 8.81 -14.56
N LYS A 105 -7.66 9.91 -14.81
CA LYS A 105 -7.01 10.21 -16.08
C LYS A 105 -5.50 10.21 -15.89
N PRO A 106 -4.76 9.28 -16.53
CA PRO A 106 -3.30 9.27 -16.46
C PRO A 106 -2.70 10.52 -17.12
N PRO A 107 -1.40 10.79 -16.89
CA PRO A 107 -0.68 11.85 -17.59
C PRO A 107 -0.81 11.72 -19.11
N VAL A 108 -0.85 12.86 -19.80
CA VAL A 108 -0.92 12.87 -21.27
C VAL A 108 0.32 12.21 -21.86
N ALA A 109 0.12 11.35 -22.87
CA ALA A 109 1.22 10.67 -23.55
C ALA A 109 2.27 11.67 -24.08
N GLY A 110 3.53 11.45 -23.72
CA GLY A 110 4.63 12.35 -24.06
C GLY A 110 4.81 13.54 -23.12
N SER A 111 3.97 13.71 -22.09
CA SER A 111 4.21 14.71 -21.05
C SER A 111 5.35 14.28 -20.13
N ALA A 112 6.03 15.27 -19.52
CA ALA A 112 7.05 15.04 -18.49
C ALA A 112 6.45 14.91 -17.08
N GLU A 113 5.12 14.86 -16.97
CA GLU A 113 4.44 14.73 -15.69
C GLU A 113 4.81 13.39 -15.04
N LYS A 114 5.15 13.45 -13.78
CA LYS A 114 5.53 12.29 -12.96
C LYS A 114 4.68 12.26 -11.70
N GLY A 115 4.63 11.10 -11.06
CA GLY A 115 4.09 10.94 -9.72
C GLY A 115 4.79 11.84 -8.69
N LYS A 116 4.15 12.01 -7.56
CA LYS A 116 4.71 12.77 -6.44
C LYS A 116 5.83 11.99 -5.76
N VAL A 117 6.78 12.71 -5.18
CA VAL A 117 7.74 12.11 -4.25
C VAL A 117 7.06 11.91 -2.91
N PHE A 118 7.26 10.76 -2.28
CA PHE A 118 6.62 10.39 -1.03
C PHE A 118 7.57 9.60 -0.13
N GLU A 119 7.18 9.44 1.11
CA GLU A 119 7.78 8.53 2.09
C GLU A 119 6.86 7.33 2.27
N LEU A 120 7.43 6.13 2.35
CA LEU A 120 6.71 4.87 2.49
C LEU A 120 7.02 4.24 3.84
N ASP A 121 6.00 4.04 4.66
CA ASP A 121 6.09 3.27 5.89
C ASP A 121 5.43 1.90 5.73
N CYS A 122 6.15 0.86 6.09
CA CYS A 122 5.65 -0.51 6.09
C CYS A 122 5.60 -1.02 7.53
N TYR A 123 4.44 -1.49 7.97
CA TYR A 123 4.22 -2.03 9.31
C TYR A 123 3.97 -3.52 9.26
N SER A 124 4.68 -4.26 10.09
CA SER A 124 4.52 -5.72 10.25
C SER A 124 4.41 -6.08 11.73
N ALA A 125 3.52 -7.00 12.07
CA ALA A 125 3.29 -7.39 13.45
C ALA A 125 4.34 -8.37 13.97
N GLU A 126 4.80 -8.18 15.21
CA GLU A 126 5.61 -9.13 15.94
C GLU A 126 4.74 -9.88 16.98
N TYR A 127 4.73 -11.21 16.92
CA TYR A 127 3.94 -12.08 17.79
C TYR A 127 4.82 -12.80 18.80
N ASP A 128 4.36 -12.89 20.03
CA ASP A 128 4.96 -13.76 21.05
C ASP A 128 4.56 -15.23 20.87
N ALA A 129 5.13 -16.09 21.73
CA ALA A 129 4.84 -17.52 21.71
C ALA A 129 3.38 -17.89 22.09
N SER A 130 2.61 -16.95 22.64
CA SER A 130 1.19 -17.09 22.96
C SER A 130 0.26 -16.60 21.85
N GLY A 131 0.82 -16.09 20.75
CA GLY A 131 0.05 -15.55 19.61
C GLY A 131 -0.48 -14.13 19.84
N GLN A 132 0.10 -13.40 20.81
CA GLN A 132 -0.27 -12.00 21.06
C GLN A 132 0.68 -11.06 20.33
N ILE A 133 0.14 -9.98 19.77
CA ILE A 133 0.94 -8.92 19.17
C ILE A 133 1.64 -8.15 20.29
N VAL A 134 2.97 -8.13 20.25
CA VAL A 134 3.81 -7.42 21.22
C VAL A 134 4.06 -6.00 20.77
N LYS A 135 4.36 -5.80 19.49
CA LYS A 135 4.66 -4.52 18.86
C LYS A 135 4.61 -4.68 17.35
N TYR A 136 4.75 -3.58 16.65
CA TYR A 136 4.89 -3.55 15.21
C TYR A 136 6.28 -3.07 14.82
N GLU A 137 6.91 -3.75 13.89
CA GLU A 137 8.08 -3.25 13.20
C GLU A 137 7.62 -2.25 12.13
N LYS A 138 8.21 -1.07 12.12
CA LYS A 138 7.97 -0.03 11.14
C LYS A 138 9.26 0.18 10.34
N ILE A 139 9.20 -0.04 9.04
CA ILE A 139 10.29 0.26 8.11
C ILE A 139 9.88 1.47 7.27
N THR A 140 10.69 2.52 7.33
CA THR A 140 10.46 3.76 6.58
C THR A 140 11.46 3.88 5.44
N TYR A 141 10.96 4.06 4.22
CA TYR A 141 11.74 4.33 3.02
C TYR A 141 11.55 5.77 2.59
N PRO A 142 12.62 6.59 2.59
CA PRO A 142 12.55 7.98 2.20
C PRO A 142 12.59 8.16 0.68
N ASN A 143 12.13 9.32 0.21
CA ASN A 143 12.29 9.78 -1.17
C ASN A 143 11.90 8.75 -2.23
N CYS A 144 10.70 8.17 -2.05
CA CYS A 144 10.12 7.19 -2.94
C CYS A 144 9.46 7.85 -4.16
N GLN A 145 9.56 7.19 -5.31
CA GLN A 145 8.81 7.51 -6.52
C GLN A 145 8.18 6.24 -7.09
N GLY A 146 6.91 6.31 -7.43
CA GLY A 146 6.22 5.23 -8.11
C GLY A 146 6.58 5.18 -9.60
N THR A 147 6.33 4.03 -10.21
CA THR A 147 6.39 3.83 -11.66
C THR A 147 4.98 3.66 -12.21
N PRO A 148 4.78 3.82 -13.53
CA PRO A 148 3.49 3.50 -14.14
C PRO A 148 3.03 2.10 -13.81
N ILE A 149 1.76 1.97 -13.41
CA ILE A 149 1.19 0.69 -12.99
C ILE A 149 0.88 -0.21 -14.18
N THR A 150 1.02 -1.51 -13.96
CA THR A 150 0.53 -2.53 -14.89
C THR A 150 -0.82 -3.02 -14.42
N ILE A 151 -1.82 -2.98 -15.32
CA ILE A 151 -3.18 -3.42 -15.03
C ILE A 151 -3.43 -4.72 -15.79
N ASN A 152 -3.52 -5.83 -15.07
CA ASN A 152 -3.89 -7.13 -15.62
C ASN A 152 -5.29 -7.49 -15.13
N THR A 153 -6.11 -8.00 -16.03
CA THR A 153 -7.46 -8.50 -15.71
C THR A 153 -7.64 -9.84 -16.41
N GLU A 154 -8.03 -10.85 -15.66
CA GLU A 154 -8.26 -12.20 -16.13
C GLU A 154 -9.65 -12.67 -15.67
N ASP A 155 -10.34 -13.45 -16.52
CA ASP A 155 -11.67 -13.95 -16.21
C ASP A 155 -11.64 -14.95 -15.04
N GLY A 156 -12.54 -14.78 -14.09
CA GLY A 156 -12.65 -15.65 -12.91
C GLY A 156 -11.57 -15.43 -11.83
N VAL A 157 -10.71 -14.43 -11.97
CA VAL A 157 -9.65 -14.10 -11.00
C VAL A 157 -9.80 -12.65 -10.49
N PHE A 158 -9.67 -12.46 -9.18
CA PHE A 158 -9.60 -11.12 -8.60
C PHE A 158 -8.35 -10.40 -9.09
N ARG A 159 -8.51 -9.15 -9.50
CA ARG A 159 -7.38 -8.31 -9.88
C ARG A 159 -6.59 -7.89 -8.65
N LEU A 160 -5.30 -8.21 -8.63
CA LEU A 160 -4.34 -7.78 -7.63
C LEU A 160 -3.42 -6.72 -8.24
N PRO A 161 -3.64 -5.43 -7.95
CA PRO A 161 -2.77 -4.38 -8.44
C PRO A 161 -1.37 -4.52 -7.86
N GLU A 162 -0.36 -4.34 -8.70
CA GLU A 162 1.04 -4.34 -8.33
C GLU A 162 1.64 -2.96 -8.61
N TYR A 163 2.24 -2.38 -7.59
CA TYR A 163 2.89 -1.08 -7.63
C TYR A 163 4.38 -1.25 -7.44
N VAL A 164 5.16 -0.76 -8.40
CA VAL A 164 6.62 -0.74 -8.31
C VAL A 164 7.08 0.67 -7.91
N ILE A 165 7.83 0.75 -6.83
CA ILE A 165 8.27 1.97 -6.17
C ILE A 165 9.78 1.95 -6.09
N ASN A 166 10.45 3.03 -6.46
CA ASN A 166 11.88 3.20 -6.30
C ASN A 166 12.15 4.20 -5.18
N SER A 167 12.89 3.78 -4.16
CA SER A 167 13.39 4.65 -3.10
C SER A 167 14.84 5.03 -3.40
N ALA A 168 15.12 6.33 -3.50
CA ALA A 168 16.45 6.86 -3.74
C ALA A 168 16.79 7.89 -2.64
N PRO A 169 17.42 7.46 -1.53
CA PRO A 169 17.78 8.36 -0.44
C PRO A 169 18.71 9.45 -0.95
N LYS A 170 18.64 10.64 -0.34
CA LYS A 170 19.56 11.73 -0.64
C LYS A 170 20.96 11.39 -0.13
N THR A 171 21.97 12.03 -0.69
CA THR A 171 23.36 11.84 -0.24
C THR A 171 23.49 12.15 1.24
N GLY A 172 23.95 11.18 2.02
CA GLY A 172 24.11 11.29 3.47
C GLY A 172 22.89 10.88 4.29
N GLU A 173 21.79 10.52 3.66
CA GLU A 173 20.62 9.92 4.32
C GLU A 173 20.72 8.40 4.38
N ALA A 174 20.13 7.81 5.41
CA ALA A 174 20.00 6.36 5.49
C ALA A 174 19.03 5.85 4.41
N PRO A 175 19.34 4.73 3.74
CA PRO A 175 18.47 4.20 2.69
C PRO A 175 17.12 3.70 3.21
N TYR A 176 17.04 3.36 4.49
CA TYR A 176 15.81 3.07 5.23
C TYR A 176 16.05 3.19 6.73
N THR A 177 14.98 3.29 7.50
CA THR A 177 15.01 3.24 8.97
C THR A 177 14.09 2.17 9.49
N ILE A 178 14.53 1.42 10.51
CA ILE A 178 13.70 0.45 11.22
C ILE A 178 13.42 1.00 12.61
N SER A 179 12.16 1.06 12.97
CA SER A 179 11.70 1.46 14.30
C SER A 179 10.60 0.51 14.79
N TYR A 180 10.24 0.61 16.06
CA TYR A 180 9.20 -0.22 16.64
C TYR A 180 8.14 0.65 17.30
N VAL A 181 6.87 0.33 17.05
CA VAL A 181 5.74 1.05 17.63
C VAL A 181 4.81 0.07 18.36
N LYS A 182 4.13 0.55 19.40
CA LYS A 182 3.22 -0.30 20.20
C LYS A 182 1.86 -0.50 19.56
N ALA A 183 1.44 0.46 18.72
CA ALA A 183 0.15 0.43 18.03
C ALA A 183 0.31 1.00 16.64
N LEU A 184 -0.54 0.58 15.72
CA LEU A 184 -0.65 1.18 14.39
C LEU A 184 -1.22 2.60 14.48
N PRO A 185 -0.84 3.50 13.57
CA PRO A 185 -1.48 4.80 13.47
C PRO A 185 -2.96 4.65 13.11
N SER A 186 -3.80 5.50 13.68
CA SER A 186 -5.24 5.51 13.40
C SER A 186 -5.53 6.49 12.27
N PHE A 187 -6.25 6.02 11.27
CA PHE A 187 -6.76 6.84 10.17
C PHE A 187 -8.28 6.90 10.26
N SER A 188 -8.84 8.08 10.07
CA SER A 188 -10.28 8.20 9.87
C SER A 188 -10.59 7.69 8.47
N SER A 189 -11.51 6.72 8.36
CA SER A 189 -12.04 6.31 7.06
C SER A 189 -12.72 7.52 6.41
N SER A 190 -12.06 8.15 5.46
CA SER A 190 -12.73 9.03 4.51
C SER A 190 -13.57 8.10 3.63
N SER A 191 -14.86 8.03 3.95
CA SER A 191 -15.81 7.17 3.26
C SER A 191 -16.04 7.66 1.84
N SER A 192 -15.24 7.21 0.89
CA SER A 192 -15.56 7.30 -0.53
C SER A 192 -15.87 5.94 -1.17
N VAL A 193 -15.88 4.87 -0.40
CA VAL A 193 -16.39 3.57 -0.86
C VAL A 193 -17.35 3.03 0.19
N ASN A 194 -18.64 3.02 -0.15
CA ASN A 194 -19.68 2.39 0.63
C ASN A 194 -19.50 0.87 0.60
N THR A 195 -18.61 0.33 1.44
CA THR A 195 -18.37 -1.11 1.60
C THR A 195 -19.55 -1.83 2.28
N ALA A 196 -20.62 -1.08 2.64
CA ALA A 196 -21.80 -1.62 3.30
C ALA A 196 -22.74 -2.44 2.37
N SER A 197 -22.46 -2.49 1.07
CA SER A 197 -23.35 -3.21 0.13
C SER A 197 -22.87 -4.60 -0.28
N VAL A 198 -21.75 -5.09 0.21
CA VAL A 198 -21.19 -6.39 -0.23
C VAL A 198 -21.28 -7.49 0.84
N MET A 199 -21.66 -7.17 2.08
CA MET A 199 -21.74 -8.17 3.16
C MET A 199 -23.16 -8.63 3.52
N ALA A 200 -24.12 -8.56 2.61
CA ALA A 200 -25.47 -9.10 2.85
C ALA A 200 -25.85 -10.18 1.82
N LEU A 201 -24.91 -11.08 1.55
CA LEU A 201 -25.22 -12.38 0.94
C LEU A 201 -24.68 -13.46 1.87
N SER A 202 -25.25 -13.55 3.06
CA SER A 202 -25.17 -14.76 3.86
C SER A 202 -26.41 -15.58 3.58
N ASP A 203 -26.17 -16.82 3.19
CA ASP A 203 -27.15 -17.88 3.00
C ASP A 203 -28.28 -17.85 4.04
N SER A 204 -29.51 -17.68 3.57
CA SER A 204 -30.66 -18.31 4.16
C SER A 204 -31.55 -18.79 3.01
N GLU A 205 -31.50 -20.07 2.76
CA GLU A 205 -32.57 -20.75 2.06
C GLU A 205 -33.90 -20.50 2.79
N GLY A 206 -34.89 -20.02 2.06
CA GLY A 206 -36.29 -20.04 2.49
C GLY A 206 -36.91 -18.67 2.65
N ASP A 207 -37.74 -18.42 1.68
CA ASP A 207 -38.93 -17.56 1.67
C ASP A 207 -38.75 -16.09 1.24
N SER A 208 -39.55 -15.80 0.24
CA SER A 208 -39.77 -14.55 -0.48
C SER A 208 -39.96 -13.34 0.41
N GLY A 209 -39.12 -12.30 0.19
CA GLY A 209 -39.33 -10.98 0.77
C GLY A 209 -38.15 -10.04 0.61
N ILE A 210 -38.08 -9.33 -0.49
CA ILE A 210 -37.11 -8.25 -0.67
C ILE A 210 -37.51 -7.09 0.24
N ALA A 211 -36.82 -6.87 1.35
CA ALA A 211 -36.93 -5.67 2.15
C ALA A 211 -35.77 -4.71 1.80
N LEU A 212 -36.08 -3.69 1.02
CA LEU A 212 -35.24 -2.51 0.85
C LEU A 212 -35.29 -1.68 2.14
N VAL A 213 -34.21 -1.64 2.90
CA VAL A 213 -34.04 -0.66 3.99
C VAL A 213 -33.26 0.52 3.44
N SER A 214 -33.98 1.58 3.04
CA SER A 214 -33.41 2.91 2.87
C SER A 214 -33.49 3.65 4.21
N GLY A 215 -32.35 3.95 4.81
CA GLY A 215 -32.25 4.89 5.91
C GLY A 215 -32.31 6.32 5.39
N GLY A 216 -33.30 7.09 5.83
CA GLY A 216 -33.41 8.52 5.53
C GLY A 216 -34.83 8.98 5.76
N ALA A 217 -35.02 9.82 6.77
CA ALA A 217 -36.29 10.33 7.22
C ALA A 217 -37.02 11.11 6.14
N GLU A 218 -38.33 10.89 6.00
CA GLU A 218 -39.40 11.86 6.26
C GLU A 218 -40.76 11.26 6.00
N THR A 219 -41.64 11.61 6.89
CA THR A 219 -43.06 11.31 6.99
C THR A 219 -43.87 11.70 5.75
N GLY A 220 -44.70 10.77 5.29
CA GLY A 220 -45.75 11.03 4.33
C GLY A 220 -46.73 9.87 4.26
N LEU A 221 -47.79 9.94 5.07
CA LEU A 221 -48.95 9.06 5.02
C LEU A 221 -49.58 9.08 3.61
N MET A 222 -49.68 7.93 2.95
CA MET A 222 -50.74 7.72 1.98
C MET A 222 -51.35 6.33 2.15
N LYS A 223 -52.63 6.38 2.48
CA LYS A 223 -53.61 5.32 2.62
C LYS A 223 -53.92 4.74 1.24
N SER A 224 -53.74 3.46 1.02
CA SER A 224 -54.28 2.78 -0.15
C SER A 224 -55.51 1.97 0.26
N GLU A 225 -56.61 2.32 -0.26
CA GLU A 225 -57.84 1.52 -0.25
C GLU A 225 -57.73 0.45 -1.33
N SER A 226 -58.01 -0.77 -0.92
CA SER A 226 -58.23 -1.92 -1.80
C SER A 226 -59.65 -1.90 -2.30
N THR A 227 -59.84 -2.08 -3.59
CA THR A 227 -61.14 -2.53 -4.14
C THR A 227 -60.92 -3.70 -5.06
N THR A 228 -61.40 -4.83 -4.62
CA THR A 228 -61.59 -6.08 -5.36
C THR A 228 -62.90 -5.93 -6.12
N GLU A 229 -62.89 -6.20 -7.39
CA GLU A 229 -64.12 -6.71 -8.06
C GLU A 229 -63.76 -7.74 -9.13
N ILE A 230 -64.42 -8.88 -8.94
CA ILE A 230 -64.54 -10.03 -9.82
C ILE A 230 -65.74 -9.78 -10.75
N GLU A 231 -65.63 -10.00 -12.03
CA GLU A 231 -66.74 -10.58 -12.74
C GLU A 231 -66.34 -11.28 -14.04
N THR A 232 -66.86 -12.48 -14.15
CA THR A 232 -67.00 -13.50 -15.18
C THR A 232 -67.71 -13.00 -16.46
N LYS A 233 -67.16 -13.33 -17.60
CA LYS A 233 -67.88 -14.09 -18.65
C LYS A 233 -66.96 -14.62 -19.73
#